data_e5fd2b3a904ccb81ba8b8063a063bce2
#
_entry.id   e5fd2b3a904ccb81ba8b8063a063bce2
#
_cell.length_a   1.000
_cell.length_b   1.000
_cell.length_c   1.000
_cell.angle_alpha   90.00
_cell.angle_beta   90.00
_cell.angle_gamma   90.00
#
_symmetry.space_group_name_H-M   'P 1'
#
loop_
_entity.id
_entity.type
_entity.pdbx_description
1 polymer ?
#
loop_
_entity_poly.entity_id
_entity_poly.type
_entity_poly.pdbx_seq_one_letter_code
_entity_poly.pdbx_strand_id
1 'polypeptide(L)'
;MNLNKLMKQAQKMQEQMSKTQAELEKQTIEVSAGGGKVKVTANGAGDIIAIKIDREVVDPDDVEFLEEVILSGVKQAVEQGKALAQSEMSRITGGFQI
;
A
#
# COMPACT_ATOMS: atom_id res chain seq x y z
N MET A 1 37.66 -12.77 0.16
CA MET A 1 36.42 -11.96 0.17
C MET A 1 36.78 -10.51 -0.14
N ASN A 2 36.10 -9.93 -1.14
CA ASN A 2 36.39 -8.55 -1.53
C ASN A 2 35.37 -7.61 -0.84
N LEU A 3 35.86 -6.90 0.17
CA LEU A 3 35.06 -5.99 0.97
C LEU A 3 34.46 -4.85 0.13
N ASN A 4 35.27 -4.30 -0.79
CA ASN A 4 34.80 -3.21 -1.67
C ASN A 4 33.64 -3.65 -2.56
N LYS A 5 33.68 -4.89 -3.05
CA LYS A 5 32.60 -5.45 -3.85
C LYS A 5 31.32 -5.60 -3.05
N LEU A 6 31.44 -6.05 -1.81
CA LEU A 6 30.28 -6.18 -0.90
C LEU A 6 29.67 -4.83 -0.58
N MET A 7 30.52 -3.81 -0.37
CA MET A 7 30.03 -2.46 -0.08
C MET A 7 29.31 -1.86 -1.27
N LYS A 8 29.80 -2.09 -2.50
CA LYS A 8 29.12 -1.63 -3.71
C LYS A 8 27.78 -2.31 -3.91
N GLN A 9 27.70 -3.61 -3.60
CA GLN A 9 26.41 -4.33 -3.67
C GLN A 9 25.42 -3.78 -2.67
N ALA A 10 25.87 -3.50 -1.45
CA ALA A 10 24.99 -2.92 -0.42
C ALA A 10 24.48 -1.55 -0.82
N GLN A 11 25.35 -0.72 -1.42
CA GLN A 11 24.96 0.61 -1.92
C GLN A 11 23.92 0.52 -3.02
N LYS A 12 24.12 -0.40 -3.98
CA LYS A 12 23.16 -0.60 -5.08
C LYS A 12 21.82 -1.06 -4.56
N MET A 13 21.83 -1.99 -3.60
CA MET A 13 20.60 -2.49 -3.00
C MET A 13 19.85 -1.35 -2.32
N GLN A 14 20.56 -0.53 -1.56
CA GLN A 14 19.96 0.61 -0.85
C GLN A 14 19.38 1.63 -1.82
N GLU A 15 20.09 1.92 -2.91
CA GLU A 15 19.61 2.82 -3.96
C GLU A 15 18.33 2.30 -4.60
N GLN A 16 18.28 0.99 -4.90
CA GLN A 16 17.09 0.38 -5.48
C GLN A 16 15.93 0.39 -4.50
N MET A 17 16.18 0.15 -3.22
CA MET A 17 15.13 0.19 -2.20
C MET A 17 14.56 1.60 -2.06
N SER A 18 15.41 2.63 -2.07
CA SER A 18 14.96 4.02 -2.01
C SER A 18 14.15 4.41 -3.23
N LYS A 19 14.60 3.99 -4.40
CA LYS A 19 13.89 4.24 -5.66
C LYS A 19 12.53 3.55 -5.66
N THR A 20 12.49 2.29 -5.22
CA THR A 20 11.26 1.52 -5.17
C THR A 20 10.27 2.13 -4.17
N GLN A 21 10.75 2.61 -3.02
CA GLN A 21 9.89 3.32 -2.07
C GLN A 21 9.26 4.56 -2.68
N ALA A 22 10.04 5.34 -3.44
CA ALA A 22 9.52 6.52 -4.12
C ALA A 22 8.48 6.13 -5.19
N GLU A 23 8.70 5.04 -5.90
CA GLU A 23 7.75 4.53 -6.88
C GLU A 23 6.47 4.01 -6.21
N LEU A 24 6.59 3.34 -5.06
CA LEU A 24 5.46 2.83 -4.31
C LEU A 24 4.54 3.94 -3.81
N GLU A 25 5.09 5.10 -3.45
CA GLU A 25 4.28 6.24 -3.06
C GLU A 25 3.34 6.70 -4.18
N LYS A 26 3.72 6.45 -5.42
CA LYS A 26 2.95 6.82 -6.60
C LYS A 26 2.01 5.73 -7.08
N GLN A 27 2.22 4.49 -6.66
CA GLN A 27 1.35 3.38 -7.02
C GLN A 27 0.14 3.38 -6.10
N THR A 28 -1.04 3.21 -6.69
CA THR A 28 -2.28 3.21 -5.93
C THR A 28 -3.01 1.90 -6.09
N ILE A 29 -3.70 1.50 -5.03
CA ILE A 29 -4.62 0.38 -5.01
C ILE A 29 -5.95 0.84 -4.47
N GLU A 30 -7.02 0.32 -5.06
CA GLU A 30 -8.38 0.65 -4.65
C GLU A 30 -9.05 -0.60 -4.12
N VAL A 31 -9.69 -0.49 -2.97
CA VAL A 31 -10.53 -1.54 -2.41
C VAL A 31 -11.96 -1.06 -2.33
N SER A 32 -12.90 -2.00 -2.44
CA SER A 32 -14.32 -1.72 -2.30
C SER A 32 -14.86 -2.39 -1.05
N ALA A 33 -15.75 -1.71 -0.37
CA ALA A 33 -16.45 -2.22 0.81
C ALA A 33 -17.92 -1.86 0.70
N GLY A 34 -18.76 -2.56 1.49
CA GLY A 34 -20.20 -2.30 1.50
C GLY A 34 -20.86 -2.53 0.15
N GLY A 35 -20.50 -3.60 -0.54
CA GLY A 35 -21.09 -3.91 -1.84
C GLY A 35 -20.67 -2.95 -2.94
N GLY A 36 -19.50 -2.35 -2.83
CA GLY A 36 -18.98 -1.40 -3.81
C GLY A 36 -19.41 0.05 -3.57
N LYS A 37 -20.13 0.30 -2.49
CA LYS A 37 -20.65 1.64 -2.20
C LYS A 37 -19.61 2.57 -1.55
N VAL A 38 -18.57 2.00 -0.97
CA VAL A 38 -17.45 2.75 -0.42
C VAL A 38 -16.17 2.24 -1.09
N LYS A 39 -15.37 3.16 -1.62
CA LYS A 39 -14.10 2.82 -2.25
C LYS A 39 -12.99 3.56 -1.51
N VAL A 40 -11.95 2.83 -1.15
CA VAL A 40 -10.79 3.40 -0.44
C VAL A 40 -9.56 3.18 -1.29
N THR A 41 -8.81 4.24 -1.51
CA THR A 41 -7.57 4.20 -2.28
C THR A 41 -6.39 4.41 -1.34
N ALA A 42 -5.41 3.52 -1.44
CA ALA A 42 -4.15 3.64 -0.71
C ALA A 42 -2.99 3.58 -1.69
N ASN A 43 -1.83 4.07 -1.27
CA ASN A 43 -0.61 3.89 -2.05
C ASN A 43 0.24 2.77 -1.48
N GLY A 44 1.35 2.46 -2.16
CA GLY A 44 2.27 1.42 -1.71
C GLY A 44 3.07 1.77 -0.47
N ALA A 45 3.02 3.01 0.00
CA ALA A 45 3.60 3.40 1.28
C ALA A 45 2.65 3.16 2.46
N GLY A 46 1.41 2.74 2.16
CA GLY A 46 0.40 2.50 3.18
C GLY A 46 -0.43 3.74 3.54
N ASP A 47 -0.31 4.81 2.78
CA ASP A 47 -1.08 6.02 3.02
C ASP A 47 -2.46 5.90 2.37
N ILE A 48 -3.47 6.40 3.06
CA ILE A 48 -4.81 6.52 2.50
C ILE A 48 -4.87 7.81 1.68
N ILE A 49 -5.15 7.66 0.39
CA ILE A 49 -5.13 8.78 -0.56
C ILE A 49 -6.53 9.37 -0.74
N ALA A 50 -7.55 8.50 -0.78
CA ALA A 50 -8.92 8.95 -1.05
C ALA A 50 -9.92 7.96 -0.49
N ILE A 51 -11.09 8.48 -0.14
CA ILE A 51 -12.26 7.68 0.22
C ILE A 51 -13.42 8.24 -0.59
N LYS A 52 -14.11 7.38 -1.33
CA LYS A 52 -15.27 7.76 -2.11
C LYS A 52 -16.48 7.00 -1.59
N ILE A 53 -17.52 7.74 -1.23
CA ILE A 53 -18.72 7.18 -0.63
C ILE A 53 -19.91 7.46 -1.55
N ASP A 54 -20.66 6.40 -1.88
CA ASP A 54 -21.87 6.53 -2.64
C ASP A 54 -22.96 7.13 -1.72
N ARG A 55 -23.70 8.10 -2.24
CA ARG A 55 -24.75 8.77 -1.47
C ARG A 55 -25.81 7.81 -0.94
N GLU A 56 -26.04 6.72 -1.64
CA GLU A 56 -27.07 5.75 -1.26
C GLU A 56 -26.80 5.11 0.10
N VAL A 57 -25.54 5.01 0.54
CA VAL A 57 -25.21 4.43 1.84
C VAL A 57 -25.18 5.45 2.96
N VAL A 58 -25.34 6.73 2.65
CA VAL A 58 -25.35 7.78 3.66
C VAL A 58 -26.76 7.91 4.22
N ASP A 59 -26.96 7.30 5.37
CA ASP A 59 -28.24 7.31 6.08
C ASP A 59 -28.03 7.95 7.44
N PRO A 60 -28.59 9.15 7.68
CA PRO A 60 -28.43 9.82 8.97
C PRO A 60 -28.99 9.03 10.14
N ASP A 61 -29.87 8.09 9.88
CA ASP A 61 -30.46 7.25 10.94
C ASP A 61 -29.66 5.99 11.21
N ASP A 62 -28.61 5.71 10.40
CA ASP A 62 -27.75 4.55 10.58
C ASP A 62 -26.30 4.91 10.26
N VAL A 63 -25.73 5.81 11.03
CA VAL A 63 -24.35 6.26 10.86
C VAL A 63 -23.37 5.15 11.21
N GLU A 64 -23.74 4.28 12.14
CA GLU A 64 -22.86 3.17 12.57
C GLU A 64 -22.53 2.23 11.42
N PHE A 65 -23.48 1.95 10.54
CA PHE A 65 -23.24 1.12 9.37
C PHE A 65 -22.16 1.72 8.47
N LEU A 66 -22.27 3.03 8.22
CA LEU A 66 -21.29 3.74 7.39
C LEU A 66 -19.89 3.71 8.03
N GLU A 67 -19.83 3.92 9.34
CA GLU A 67 -18.56 3.86 10.07
C GLU A 67 -17.90 2.50 9.95
N GLU A 68 -18.67 1.42 10.09
CA GLU A 68 -18.15 0.06 9.96
C GLU A 68 -17.64 -0.24 8.55
N VAL A 69 -18.37 0.20 7.54
CA VAL A 69 -17.98 -0.01 6.14
C VAL A 69 -16.68 0.75 5.82
N ILE A 70 -16.58 2.00 6.27
CA ILE A 70 -15.38 2.81 6.06
C ILE A 70 -14.18 2.16 6.77
N LEU A 71 -14.37 1.73 8.01
CA LEU A 71 -13.30 1.08 8.77
C LEU A 71 -12.81 -0.18 8.06
N SER A 72 -13.72 -1.01 7.58
CA SER A 72 -13.39 -2.22 6.83
C SER A 72 -12.58 -1.89 5.58
N GLY A 73 -13.04 -0.90 4.81
CA GLY A 73 -12.35 -0.48 3.59
C GLY A 73 -10.96 0.05 3.86
N VAL A 74 -10.81 0.88 4.90
CA VAL A 74 -9.50 1.44 5.27
C VAL A 74 -8.53 0.34 5.69
N LYS A 75 -8.97 -0.60 6.52
CA LYS A 75 -8.13 -1.72 6.95
C LYS A 75 -7.64 -2.55 5.77
N GLN A 76 -8.54 -2.87 4.84
CA GLN A 76 -8.18 -3.65 3.64
C GLN A 76 -7.20 -2.88 2.76
N ALA A 77 -7.43 -1.58 2.57
CA ALA A 77 -6.56 -0.75 1.73
C ALA A 77 -5.15 -0.66 2.32
N VAL A 78 -5.03 -0.46 3.63
CA VAL A 78 -3.74 -0.40 4.30
C VAL A 78 -3.01 -1.74 4.19
N GLU A 79 -3.71 -2.84 4.41
CA GLU A 79 -3.11 -4.18 4.30
C GLU A 79 -2.61 -4.46 2.89
N GLN A 80 -3.39 -4.12 1.87
CA GLN A 80 -2.99 -4.33 0.48
C GLN A 80 -1.83 -3.42 0.09
N GLY A 81 -1.81 -2.18 0.58
CA GLY A 81 -0.69 -1.28 0.37
C GLY A 81 0.60 -1.84 0.97
N LYS A 82 0.53 -2.35 2.19
CA LYS A 82 1.68 -2.99 2.84
C LYS A 82 2.13 -4.25 2.10
N ALA A 83 1.18 -5.05 1.61
CA ALA A 83 1.50 -6.26 0.86
C ALA A 83 2.21 -5.92 -0.45
N LEU A 84 1.77 -4.86 -1.13
CA LEU A 84 2.44 -4.40 -2.35
C LEU A 84 3.87 -3.97 -2.04
N ALA A 85 4.07 -3.18 -1.00
CA ALA A 85 5.40 -2.74 -0.59
C ALA A 85 6.31 -3.92 -0.27
N GLN A 86 5.79 -4.89 0.48
CA GLN A 86 6.56 -6.07 0.86
C GLN A 86 6.94 -6.90 -0.37
N SER A 87 6.03 -7.07 -1.30
CA SER A 87 6.27 -7.80 -2.54
C SER A 87 7.38 -7.14 -3.37
N GLU A 88 7.33 -5.82 -3.54
CA GLU A 88 8.32 -5.09 -4.32
C GLU A 88 9.69 -5.11 -3.65
N MET A 89 9.72 -4.97 -2.32
CA MET A 89 10.99 -5.02 -1.57
C MET A 89 11.59 -6.41 -1.57
N SER A 90 10.78 -7.46 -1.51
CA SER A 90 11.26 -8.84 -1.58
C SER A 90 11.91 -9.14 -2.93
N ARG A 91 11.41 -8.57 -4.01
CA ARG A 91 12.01 -8.71 -5.34
C ARG A 91 13.43 -8.15 -5.36
N ILE A 92 13.63 -7.00 -4.75
CA ILE A 92 14.95 -6.37 -4.67
C ILE A 92 15.90 -7.25 -3.85
N THR A 93 15.46 -7.66 -2.66
CA THR A 93 16.25 -8.51 -1.76
C THR A 93 16.60 -9.84 -2.44
N GLY A 94 15.63 -10.45 -3.13
CA GLY A 94 15.83 -11.71 -3.86
C GLY A 94 16.85 -11.59 -4.98
N GLY A 95 16.88 -10.43 -5.66
CA GLY A 95 17.84 -10.18 -6.73
C GLY A 95 19.28 -10.03 -6.26
N PHE A 96 19.49 -9.82 -4.95
CA PHE A 96 20.82 -9.68 -4.35
C PHE A 96 21.23 -10.88 -3.52
N GLN A 97 20.45 -11.96 -3.53
CA GLN A 97 20.83 -13.21 -2.87
C GLN A 97 21.94 -13.89 -3.66
N ILE A 98 22.92 -14.36 -2.92
CA ILE A 98 24.06 -15.08 -3.48
C ILE A 98 23.92 -16.56 -3.19
#